data_b9ae9015a011c1437331b092a7b0717c
#
_entry.id   b9ae9015a011c1437331b092a7b0717c
#
_cell.length_a   1.000
_cell.length_b   1.000
_cell.length_c   1.000
_cell.angle_alpha   90.00
_cell.angle_beta   90.00
_cell.angle_gamma   90.00
#
_symmetry.space_group_name_H-M   'P 1'
#
loop_
_entity.id
_entity.type
_entity.pdbx_description
1 polymer ?
#
loop_
_entity_poly.entity_id
_entity_poly.type
_entity_poly.pdbx_seq_one_letter_code
_entity_poly.pdbx_strand_id
1 'polypeptide(L)' 'MLNEDSEWLDHVRKGNREFVELEQHHRRLERELNTLLKRRILPADDEVRKKTLQKEKLAAKDRMNEILRQSKLAETTH' A
#
# COMPACT_ATOMS: atom_id res chain seq x y z
N MET A 1 6.67 -21.21 -0.08
CA MET A 1 5.57 -20.36 -0.52
C MET A 1 5.74 -18.92 -0.11
N LEU A 2 5.73 -18.62 1.17
CA LEU A 2 5.92 -17.28 1.67
C LEU A 2 7.29 -16.70 1.30
N ASN A 3 8.31 -17.54 1.25
CA ASN A 3 9.67 -17.12 0.94
C ASN A 3 9.82 -16.65 -0.51
N GLU A 4 9.16 -17.31 -1.44
CA GLU A 4 9.20 -16.91 -2.86
C GLU A 4 8.57 -15.55 -3.05
N ASP A 5 7.42 -15.32 -2.43
CA ASP A 5 6.73 -14.03 -2.50
C ASP A 5 7.58 -12.93 -1.88
N SER A 6 8.24 -13.21 -0.77
CA SER A 6 9.13 -12.26 -0.10
C SER A 6 10.35 -11.91 -0.97
N GLU A 7 10.97 -12.91 -1.59
CA GLU A 7 12.11 -12.68 -2.46
C GLU A 7 11.73 -11.87 -3.69
N TRP A 8 10.58 -12.17 -4.28
CA TRP A 8 10.11 -11.43 -5.44
C TRP A 8 9.77 -9.98 -5.07
N LEU A 9 9.12 -9.77 -3.94
CA LEU A 9 8.83 -8.42 -3.46
C LEU A 9 10.10 -7.64 -3.19
N ASP A 10 11.11 -8.27 -2.61
CA ASP A 10 12.41 -7.63 -2.40
C ASP A 10 13.06 -7.25 -3.73
N HIS A 11 12.93 -8.11 -4.71
CA HIS A 11 13.43 -7.82 -6.06
C HIS A 11 12.75 -6.58 -6.65
N VAL A 12 11.42 -6.50 -6.52
CA VAL A 12 10.67 -5.33 -7.00
C VAL A 12 11.09 -4.08 -6.26
N ARG A 13 11.26 -4.16 -4.93
CA ARG A 13 11.70 -3.02 -4.13
C ARG A 13 13.06 -2.48 -4.57
N LYS A 14 13.98 -3.37 -4.89
CA LYS A 14 15.31 -2.99 -5.33
C LYS A 14 15.29 -2.31 -6.69
N GLY A 15 14.37 -2.72 -7.54
CA GLY A 15 14.28 -2.21 -8.90
C GLY A 15 13.26 -1.09 -9.11
N ASN A 16 12.46 -0.75 -8.09
CA ASN A 16 11.38 0.22 -8.25
C ASN A 16 11.23 1.10 -7.01
N ARG A 17 11.74 2.32 -7.12
CA ARG A 17 11.68 3.28 -6.02
C ARG A 17 10.24 3.72 -5.71
N GLU A 18 9.43 3.87 -6.75
CA GLU A 18 8.01 4.23 -6.57
C GLU A 18 7.30 3.21 -5.71
N PHE A 19 7.57 1.93 -5.92
CA PHE A 19 6.96 0.85 -5.14
C PHE A 19 7.32 0.98 -3.65
N VAL A 20 8.59 1.26 -3.34
CA VAL A 20 9.04 1.44 -1.96
C VAL A 20 8.33 2.63 -1.30
N GLU A 21 8.23 3.73 -2.02
CA GLU A 21 7.55 4.93 -1.52
C GLU A 21 6.07 4.67 -1.26
N LEU A 22 5.42 3.93 -2.15
CA LEU A 22 4.01 3.55 -1.99
C LEU A 22 3.81 2.62 -0.79
N GLU A 23 4.73 1.68 -0.56
CA GLU A 23 4.66 0.82 0.61
C GLU A 23 4.73 1.63 1.90
N GLN A 24 5.66 2.57 1.97
CA GLN A 24 5.82 3.42 3.14
C GLN A 24 4.60 4.30 3.37
N HIS A 25 4.08 4.87 2.28
CA HIS A 25 2.86 5.68 2.32
C HIS A 25 1.67 4.85 2.82
N HIS A 26 1.50 3.65 2.27
CA HIS A 26 0.43 2.74 2.66
C HIS A 26 0.50 2.41 4.15
N ARG A 27 1.70 2.13 4.68
CA ARG A 27 1.88 1.85 6.10
C ARG A 27 1.54 3.04 6.98
N ARG A 28 1.90 4.25 6.55
CA ARG A 28 1.54 5.47 7.29
C ARG A 28 0.03 5.65 7.35
N LEU A 29 -0.64 5.44 6.22
CA LEU A 29 -2.10 5.53 6.15
C LEU A 29 -2.76 4.50 7.05
N GLU A 30 -2.24 3.27 7.09
CA GLU A 30 -2.75 2.23 7.98
C GLU A 30 -2.62 2.63 9.44
N ARG A 31 -1.47 3.18 9.84
CA ARG A 31 -1.26 3.60 11.23
C ARG A 31 -2.22 4.71 11.63
N GLU A 32 -2.39 5.72 10.77
CA GLU A 32 -3.33 6.81 11.04
C GLU A 32 -4.76 6.28 11.13
N LEU A 33 -5.13 5.43 10.20
CA LEU A 33 -6.46 4.83 10.17
C LEU A 33 -6.72 4.00 11.43
N ASN A 34 -5.76 3.18 11.83
CA ASN A 34 -5.88 2.37 13.04
C ASN A 34 -6.05 3.23 14.28
N THR A 35 -5.35 4.36 14.35
CA THR A 35 -5.49 5.31 15.46
C THR A 35 -6.91 5.86 15.53
N LEU A 36 -7.49 6.21 14.38
CA LEU A 36 -8.87 6.70 14.35
C LEU A 36 -9.86 5.60 14.72
N LEU A 37 -9.65 4.40 14.23
CA LEU A 37 -10.56 3.27 14.48
C LEU A 37 -10.57 2.82 15.94
N LYS A 38 -9.56 3.13 16.72
CA LYS A 38 -9.51 2.82 18.15
C LYS A 38 -10.43 3.70 18.97
N ARG A 39 -10.87 4.83 18.45
CA ARG A 39 -11.76 5.73 19.16
C ARG A 39 -13.20 5.22 19.11
N ARG A 40 -13.89 5.30 20.24
CA ARG A 40 -15.30 4.87 20.32
C ARG A 40 -16.22 5.77 19.52
N ILE A 41 -15.96 7.06 19.59
CA ILE A 41 -16.77 8.07 18.92
C ILE A 41 -15.82 8.97 18.16
N LEU A 42 -16.11 9.16 16.85
CA LEU A 42 -15.32 10.04 16.02
C LEU A 42 -16.08 11.35 15.82
N PRO A 43 -15.44 12.51 16.08
CA PRO A 43 -15.99 13.79 15.65
C PRO A 43 -16.20 13.81 14.14
N ALA A 44 -17.07 14.70 13.67
CA ALA A 44 -17.41 14.78 12.25
C ALA A 44 -16.18 14.95 11.35
N ASP A 45 -15.22 15.77 11.77
CA ASP A 45 -13.99 15.99 11.01
C ASP A 45 -13.16 14.72 10.89
N ASP A 46 -13.11 13.92 11.95
CA ASP A 46 -12.38 12.65 11.95
C ASP A 46 -13.08 11.59 11.10
N GLU A 47 -14.41 11.63 11.00
CA GLU A 47 -15.15 10.76 10.09
C GLU A 47 -14.79 11.05 8.63
N VAL A 48 -14.68 12.33 8.27
CA VAL A 48 -14.26 12.74 6.92
C VAL A 48 -12.83 12.29 6.68
N ARG A 49 -11.94 12.51 7.66
CA ARG A 49 -10.54 12.10 7.56
C ARG A 49 -10.41 10.59 7.38
N LYS A 50 -11.19 9.81 8.11
CA LYS A 50 -11.21 8.36 7.98
C LYS A 50 -11.51 7.94 6.54
N LYS A 51 -12.54 8.52 5.94
CA LYS A 51 -12.91 8.22 4.55
C LYS A 51 -11.80 8.60 3.57
N THR A 52 -11.17 9.75 3.77
CA THR A 52 -10.06 10.19 2.95
C THR A 52 -8.88 9.22 3.04
N LEU A 53 -8.52 8.81 4.26
CA LEU A 53 -7.43 7.85 4.48
C LEU A 53 -7.73 6.51 3.83
N GLN A 54 -8.95 6.03 3.90
CA GLN A 54 -9.36 4.78 3.26
C GLN A 54 -9.23 4.87 1.74
N LYS A 55 -9.63 5.99 1.14
CA LYS A 55 -9.49 6.23 -0.29
C LYS A 55 -8.03 6.26 -0.72
N GLU A 56 -7.19 6.98 0.02
CA GLU A 56 -5.76 7.09 -0.28
C GLU A 56 -5.07 5.74 -0.13
N LYS A 57 -5.43 4.98 0.91
CA LYS A 57 -4.89 3.64 1.13
C LYS A 57 -5.22 2.72 -0.04
N LEU A 58 -6.46 2.74 -0.50
CA LEU A 58 -6.89 1.93 -1.63
C LEU A 58 -6.16 2.33 -2.91
N ALA A 59 -6.03 3.64 -3.16
CA ALA A 59 -5.31 4.12 -4.33
C ALA A 59 -3.85 3.70 -4.34
N ALA A 60 -3.18 3.78 -3.17
CA ALA A 60 -1.80 3.33 -3.04
C ALA A 60 -1.68 1.84 -3.32
N LYS A 61 -2.60 1.04 -2.77
CA LYS A 61 -2.60 -0.40 -2.99
C LYS A 61 -2.83 -0.75 -4.46
N ASP A 62 -3.76 -0.07 -5.12
CA ASP A 62 -4.05 -0.30 -6.53
C ASP A 62 -2.82 -0.01 -7.40
N ARG A 63 -2.11 1.08 -7.09
CA ARG A 63 -0.88 1.43 -7.82
C ARG A 63 0.22 0.41 -7.57
N MET A 64 0.37 -0.05 -6.32
CA MET A 64 1.34 -1.10 -5.98
C MET A 64 1.05 -2.37 -6.76
N ASN A 65 -0.22 -2.78 -6.82
CA ASN A 65 -0.64 -3.96 -7.59
C ASN A 65 -0.34 -3.81 -9.06
N GLU A 66 -0.52 -2.62 -9.62
CA GLU A 66 -0.20 -2.34 -11.01
C GLU A 66 1.30 -2.48 -11.28
N ILE A 67 2.13 -1.97 -10.39
CA ILE A 67 3.58 -2.12 -10.50
C ILE A 67 3.98 -3.59 -10.43
N LEU A 68 3.39 -4.35 -9.51
CA LEU A 68 3.67 -5.78 -9.37
C LEU A 68 3.27 -6.53 -10.64
N ARG A 69 2.11 -6.21 -11.19
CA ARG A 69 1.63 -6.83 -12.41
C ARG A 69 2.57 -6.56 -13.58
N GLN A 70 2.99 -5.31 -13.75
CA GLN A 70 3.92 -4.92 -14.80
C GLN A 70 5.28 -5.60 -14.64
N SER A 71 5.77 -5.70 -13.42
CA SER A 71 7.04 -6.37 -13.13
C SER A 71 6.95 -7.85 -13.48
N LYS A 72 5.85 -8.49 -13.17
CA LYS A 72 5.64 -9.90 -13.50
C LYS A 72 5.56 -10.13 -15.00
N LEU A 73 4.87 -9.26 -15.72
CA LEU A 73 4.80 -9.33 -17.19
C LEU A 73 6.16 -9.17 -17.82
N ALA A 74 6.98 -8.26 -17.32
CA ALA A 74 8.33 -8.04 -17.82
C ALA A 74 9.19 -9.29 -17.64
N GLU A 75 9.02 -10.02 -16.55
CA GLU A 75 9.77 -11.26 -16.32
C GLU A 75 9.32 -12.37 -17.25
N THR A 76 8.03 -12.43 -17.60
CA THR A 76 7.50 -13.49 -18.45
C THR A 76 7.74 -13.26 -19.94
N THR A 77 8.19 -12.09 -20.35
CA THR A 77 8.47 -11.77 -21.75
C THR A 77 9.87 -12.16 -22.20
N HIS A 78 10.66 -12.70 -21.31
CA HIS A 78 11.99 -13.23 -21.68
C HIS A 78 11.91 -14.61 -22.33
#